data_fa62ac94cba3832a409c673735d7b581
#
_entry.id   fa62ac94cba3832a409c673735d7b581
#
_cell.length_a   1.000
_cell.length_b   1.000
_cell.length_c   1.000
_cell.angle_alpha   90.00
_cell.angle_beta   90.00
_cell.angle_gamma   90.00
#
_symmetry.space_group_name_H-M   'P 1'
#
loop_
_entity.id
_entity.type
_entity.pdbx_description
1 polymer ?
#
loop_
_entity_poly.entity_id
_entity_poly.type
_entity_poly.pdbx_seq_one_letter_code
_entity_poly.pdbx_strand_id
1 'polypeptide(L)'
;DIDLQSIGYFQFSPLPPSLVSQTDTLLLSDSPEYVGPVGGTLSAGTINGNGRIYFYHVNEMDQPHKIAIVLENQTAYPNTVHVMRQLKSVATPDYFAAGRDLSRKDLEHPLDESPNARPLYSLSIPPQGRQLIFTDLENTPVYQDALFTGIVDIKTEAPIFARVMMLPMGMDAIDASHWAKNLPIDEIQLRGTYTGSKRNMEVATPFDTTLGGAFVEIGNDREDMFINGVDEMQNKAFVRDRGNYGVSYTLKIPTKGNEPFRLYFNPLGGPYSGSFTVKALHQQGARRGQTDTRTYHIGGADGISALGDGTILDSRIMGNYNAGDLLTLNFMPAGASNLPIRFLLIPESLANPQKHQTIAVNVPKDVKDSLGHPTQGTTQIPVGPIGSKDSNKGTVDTTKSTLTPSKQAENIAHEETKKLSDKAAADAKK
;
A
#
# COMPACT_ATOMS: atom_id res chain seq x y z
N ASP A 1 5.59 -17.43 19.36
CA ASP A 1 5.63 -16.00 19.53
C ASP A 1 7.02 -15.55 19.86
N ILE A 2 7.48 -14.58 19.10
CA ILE A 2 8.62 -13.82 19.50
C ILE A 2 8.15 -13.05 20.72
N ASP A 3 8.87 -13.14 21.78
CA ASP A 3 8.83 -12.08 22.76
C ASP A 3 9.52 -10.86 22.12
N LEU A 4 8.79 -10.14 21.27
CA LEU A 4 9.29 -8.95 20.61
C LEU A 4 9.68 -7.87 21.63
N GLN A 5 9.18 -7.93 22.87
CA GLN A 5 9.59 -7.06 23.94
C GLN A 5 10.98 -7.40 24.46
N SER A 6 11.33 -8.68 24.53
CA SER A 6 12.66 -9.09 24.99
C SER A 6 13.76 -8.83 23.97
N ILE A 7 13.44 -8.86 22.67
CA ILE A 7 14.41 -8.58 21.61
C ILE A 7 14.76 -7.10 21.57
N GLY A 8 13.80 -6.21 21.81
CA GLY A 8 13.99 -4.77 21.73
C GLY A 8 14.24 -4.26 20.31
N TYR A 9 13.50 -3.22 19.89
CA TYR A 9 13.60 -2.65 18.53
C TYR A 9 15.02 -2.17 18.20
N PHE A 10 15.76 -1.66 19.17
CA PHE A 10 17.13 -1.17 18.98
C PHE A 10 18.14 -2.25 18.59
N GLN A 11 17.78 -3.52 18.69
CA GLN A 11 18.65 -4.65 18.29
C GLN A 11 18.55 -4.98 16.81
N PHE A 12 17.66 -4.36 16.05
CA PHE A 12 17.53 -4.57 14.61
C PHE A 12 18.44 -3.62 13.85
N SER A 13 19.20 -4.18 12.92
CA SER A 13 20.03 -3.38 12.01
C SER A 13 19.23 -2.89 10.82
N PRO A 14 19.35 -1.62 10.42
CA PRO A 14 18.69 -1.12 9.22
C PRO A 14 19.34 -1.69 7.96
N LEU A 15 18.52 -2.09 7.00
CA LEU A 15 18.92 -2.46 5.65
C LEU A 15 18.24 -1.49 4.66
N PRO A 16 18.89 -0.37 4.34
CA PRO A 16 18.27 0.63 3.48
C PRO A 16 18.07 0.11 2.06
N PRO A 17 16.87 0.20 1.50
CA PRO A 17 16.64 -0.10 0.10
C PRO A 17 17.11 1.05 -0.79
N SER A 18 17.51 0.70 -2.03
CA SER A 18 17.86 1.67 -3.06
C SER A 18 16.90 1.58 -4.23
N LEU A 19 16.61 2.70 -4.85
CA LEU A 19 15.82 2.76 -6.07
C LEU A 19 16.62 2.23 -7.25
N VAL A 20 16.14 1.18 -7.90
CA VAL A 20 16.72 0.62 -9.12
C VAL A 20 16.11 1.26 -10.35
N SER A 21 14.79 1.32 -10.41
CA SER A 21 14.06 1.97 -11.49
C SER A 21 12.70 2.47 -11.01
N GLN A 22 12.25 3.53 -11.68
CA GLN A 22 10.94 4.14 -11.47
C GLN A 22 10.42 4.58 -12.82
N THR A 23 9.40 3.88 -13.32
CA THR A 23 8.90 4.04 -14.67
C THR A 23 7.38 4.10 -14.69
N ASP A 24 6.86 4.38 -15.86
CA ASP A 24 5.46 4.44 -16.22
C ASP A 24 4.72 5.64 -15.59
N THR A 25 3.74 6.15 -16.31
CA THR A 25 2.95 7.29 -15.85
C THR A 25 1.85 6.83 -14.90
N LEU A 26 1.64 7.57 -13.82
CA LEU A 26 0.49 7.44 -12.95
C LEU A 26 -0.40 8.69 -13.09
N LEU A 27 -1.65 8.50 -13.49
CA LEU A 27 -2.71 9.49 -13.29
C LEU A 27 -3.45 9.13 -12.00
N LEU A 28 -3.20 9.91 -10.95
CA LEU A 28 -3.80 9.73 -9.64
C LEU A 28 -5.06 10.59 -9.53
N SER A 29 -6.16 9.97 -9.09
CA SER A 29 -7.44 10.60 -8.84
C SER A 29 -7.92 10.22 -7.43
N ASP A 30 -7.46 10.98 -6.43
CA ASP A 30 -7.78 10.78 -5.02
C ASP A 30 -8.04 12.14 -4.31
N SER A 31 -8.18 13.19 -5.10
CA SER A 31 -8.51 14.53 -4.58
C SER A 31 -9.43 15.26 -5.58
N PRO A 32 -10.61 15.72 -5.13
CA PRO A 32 -11.13 15.58 -3.77
C PRO A 32 -11.48 14.13 -3.45
N GLU A 33 -11.11 13.68 -2.26
CA GLU A 33 -11.47 12.33 -1.81
C GLU A 33 -12.99 12.22 -1.64
N TYR A 34 -13.58 13.18 -0.96
CA TYR A 34 -15.01 13.29 -0.72
C TYR A 34 -15.63 14.17 -1.79
N VAL A 35 -16.55 13.63 -2.57
CA VAL A 35 -17.17 14.31 -3.70
C VAL A 35 -18.57 14.78 -3.37
N GLY A 36 -18.75 16.09 -3.34
CA GLY A 36 -20.02 16.79 -3.07
C GLY A 36 -19.82 18.31 -3.03
N PRO A 37 -20.88 19.09 -3.12
CA PRO A 37 -22.30 18.74 -3.27
C PRO A 37 -22.69 18.31 -4.69
N VAL A 38 -21.80 18.46 -5.68
CA VAL A 38 -22.03 18.09 -7.08
C VAL A 38 -20.90 17.26 -7.61
N GLY A 39 -21.19 16.38 -8.57
CA GLY A 39 -20.19 15.67 -9.32
C GLY A 39 -19.48 16.53 -10.37
N GLY A 40 -18.51 15.95 -11.07
CA GLY A 40 -17.73 16.62 -12.11
C GLY A 40 -16.44 15.86 -12.44
N THR A 41 -15.49 16.56 -13.02
CA THR A 41 -14.16 16.03 -13.28
C THR A 41 -13.33 15.99 -12.00
N LEU A 42 -12.88 14.81 -11.64
CA LEU A 42 -12.09 14.54 -10.43
C LEU A 42 -10.59 14.71 -10.68
N SER A 43 -10.11 14.13 -11.78
CA SER A 43 -8.72 14.22 -12.21
C SER A 43 -8.63 14.11 -13.72
N ALA A 44 -7.67 14.79 -14.33
CA ALA A 44 -7.40 14.66 -15.74
C ALA A 44 -5.94 14.96 -16.04
N GLY A 45 -5.35 14.26 -17.00
CA GLY A 45 -3.97 14.47 -17.38
C GLY A 45 -3.53 13.59 -18.53
N THR A 46 -2.32 13.81 -18.98
CA THR A 46 -1.73 13.16 -20.16
C THR A 46 -0.92 11.93 -19.75
N ILE A 47 -1.20 10.83 -20.41
CA ILE A 47 -0.45 9.57 -20.29
C ILE A 47 0.27 9.34 -21.61
N ASN A 48 1.55 8.99 -21.53
CA ASN A 48 2.38 8.64 -22.68
C ASN A 48 3.05 7.28 -22.47
N GLY A 49 2.87 6.34 -23.41
CA GLY A 49 3.39 4.98 -23.27
C GLY A 49 2.60 4.14 -22.27
N ASN A 50 3.31 3.42 -21.40
CA ASN A 50 2.69 2.67 -20.32
C ASN A 50 2.22 3.62 -19.21
N GLY A 51 1.00 3.42 -18.76
CA GLY A 51 0.44 4.25 -17.70
C GLY A 51 -0.66 3.56 -16.91
N ARG A 52 -0.93 4.12 -15.76
CA ARG A 52 -1.98 3.68 -14.85
C ARG A 52 -2.87 4.84 -14.48
N ILE A 53 -4.18 4.60 -14.50
CA ILE A 53 -5.18 5.47 -13.90
C ILE A 53 -5.60 4.81 -12.59
N TYR A 54 -5.44 5.53 -11.48
CA TYR A 54 -5.87 5.09 -10.15
C TYR A 54 -6.90 6.08 -9.63
N PHE A 55 -8.08 5.59 -9.24
CA PHE A 55 -9.13 6.40 -8.64
C PHE A 55 -9.51 5.90 -7.26
N TYR A 56 -9.82 6.84 -6.37
CA TYR A 56 -10.19 6.58 -4.98
C TYR A 56 -11.06 7.75 -4.48
N HIS A 57 -12.38 7.54 -4.39
CA HIS A 57 -13.32 8.60 -4.04
C HIS A 57 -14.50 8.09 -3.25
N VAL A 58 -15.03 8.97 -2.39
CA VAL A 58 -16.26 8.79 -1.63
C VAL A 58 -17.35 9.68 -2.23
N ASN A 59 -18.52 9.12 -2.46
CA ASN A 59 -19.69 9.91 -2.84
C ASN A 59 -20.39 10.46 -1.59
N GLU A 60 -20.32 11.77 -1.38
CA GLU A 60 -21.08 12.45 -0.30
C GLU A 60 -22.48 12.90 -0.72
N MET A 61 -22.82 12.76 -2.00
CA MET A 61 -24.13 13.15 -2.52
C MET A 61 -25.20 12.12 -2.13
N ASP A 62 -26.43 12.58 -1.98
CA ASP A 62 -27.56 11.74 -1.58
C ASP A 62 -28.04 10.77 -2.68
N GLN A 63 -27.68 11.03 -3.93
CA GLN A 63 -27.99 10.16 -5.06
C GLN A 63 -26.79 9.29 -5.44
N PRO A 64 -27.03 8.05 -5.92
CA PRO A 64 -25.95 7.22 -6.43
C PRO A 64 -25.31 7.87 -7.65
N HIS A 65 -23.98 7.80 -7.70
CA HIS A 65 -23.15 8.28 -8.81
C HIS A 65 -22.29 7.15 -9.36
N LYS A 66 -21.72 7.36 -10.51
CA LYS A 66 -20.75 6.45 -11.13
C LYS A 66 -19.42 7.13 -11.34
N ILE A 67 -18.35 6.36 -11.34
CA ILE A 67 -17.05 6.77 -11.87
C ILE A 67 -17.05 6.48 -13.37
N ALA A 68 -16.61 7.44 -14.17
CA ALA A 68 -16.44 7.28 -15.61
C ALA A 68 -15.05 7.75 -16.04
N ILE A 69 -14.42 7.02 -16.95
CA ILE A 69 -13.10 7.33 -17.48
C ILE A 69 -13.22 7.50 -18.98
N VAL A 70 -12.92 8.69 -19.47
CA VAL A 70 -12.94 9.05 -20.88
C VAL A 70 -11.55 9.39 -21.36
N LEU A 71 -11.10 8.77 -22.44
CA LEU A 71 -9.86 9.09 -23.13
C LEU A 71 -10.14 10.10 -24.24
N GLU A 72 -9.28 11.10 -24.35
CA GLU A 72 -9.38 12.18 -25.33
C GLU A 72 -8.10 12.24 -26.18
N ASN A 73 -8.22 12.02 -27.48
CA ASN A 73 -7.10 12.20 -28.40
C ASN A 73 -7.00 13.67 -28.83
N GLN A 74 -6.12 14.41 -28.18
CA GLN A 74 -5.89 15.84 -28.49
C GLN A 74 -4.85 16.05 -29.60
N THR A 75 -4.37 14.99 -30.23
CA THR A 75 -3.38 15.04 -31.31
C THR A 75 -4.04 15.17 -32.68
N ALA A 76 -3.23 15.46 -33.69
CA ALA A 76 -3.70 15.60 -35.08
C ALA A 76 -3.83 14.25 -35.82
N TYR A 77 -3.43 13.14 -35.18
CA TYR A 77 -3.42 11.81 -35.81
C TYR A 77 -4.23 10.80 -35.00
N PRO A 78 -4.77 9.74 -35.64
CA PRO A 78 -5.37 8.64 -34.88
C PRO A 78 -4.38 8.08 -33.85
N ASN A 79 -4.88 7.72 -32.67
CA ASN A 79 -4.07 7.13 -31.60
C ASN A 79 -4.64 5.77 -31.19
N THR A 80 -3.79 4.77 -31.12
CA THR A 80 -4.14 3.45 -30.61
C THR A 80 -3.81 3.34 -29.14
N VAL A 81 -4.81 3.00 -28.35
CA VAL A 81 -4.68 2.75 -26.91
C VAL A 81 -5.02 1.29 -26.61
N HIS A 82 -4.12 0.61 -25.95
CA HIS A 82 -4.31 -0.76 -25.47
C HIS A 82 -4.67 -0.72 -23.99
N VAL A 83 -5.82 -1.28 -23.65
CA VAL A 83 -6.22 -1.44 -22.23
C VAL A 83 -5.76 -2.82 -21.79
N MET A 84 -4.77 -2.83 -20.88
CA MET A 84 -4.07 -4.03 -20.46
C MET A 84 -4.72 -4.72 -19.28
N ARG A 85 -5.25 -3.94 -18.32
CA ARG A 85 -5.84 -4.46 -17.10
C ARG A 85 -6.84 -3.47 -16.52
N GLN A 86 -7.95 -3.98 -15.98
CA GLN A 86 -8.98 -3.20 -15.29
C GLN A 86 -9.36 -3.91 -14.00
N LEU A 87 -9.20 -3.24 -12.87
CA LEU A 87 -9.57 -3.74 -11.55
C LEU A 87 -10.39 -2.70 -10.80
N LYS A 88 -11.41 -3.15 -10.11
CA LYS A 88 -12.22 -2.32 -9.21
C LYS A 88 -12.48 -3.03 -7.89
N SER A 89 -12.57 -2.26 -6.81
CA SER A 89 -13.02 -2.73 -5.52
C SER A 89 -14.53 -2.90 -5.47
N VAL A 90 -15.03 -3.45 -4.38
CA VAL A 90 -16.41 -3.20 -3.99
C VAL A 90 -16.58 -1.73 -3.63
N ALA A 91 -17.75 -1.15 -3.93
CA ALA A 91 -18.12 0.17 -3.44
C ALA A 91 -18.77 0.00 -2.07
N THR A 92 -18.15 0.53 -1.01
CA THR A 92 -18.54 0.25 0.37
C THR A 92 -18.23 1.40 1.31
N PRO A 93 -19.02 1.63 2.36
CA PRO A 93 -18.67 2.56 3.43
C PRO A 93 -17.49 2.08 4.30
N ASP A 94 -17.09 0.82 4.19
CA ASP A 94 -15.87 0.30 4.84
C ASP A 94 -14.66 0.56 3.94
N TYR A 95 -13.94 1.63 4.19
CA TYR A 95 -12.82 2.09 3.36
C TYR A 95 -11.63 1.11 3.38
N PHE A 96 -11.37 0.49 4.53
CA PHE A 96 -10.34 -0.56 4.60
C PHE A 96 -10.74 -1.79 3.79
N ALA A 97 -12.02 -2.16 3.78
CA ALA A 97 -12.50 -3.26 2.95
C ALA A 97 -12.32 -2.97 1.45
N ALA A 98 -12.63 -1.76 1.01
CA ALA A 98 -12.40 -1.35 -0.38
C ALA A 98 -10.91 -1.41 -0.74
N GLY A 99 -10.04 -0.84 0.09
CA GLY A 99 -8.60 -0.87 -0.10
C GLY A 99 -8.02 -2.28 -0.11
N ARG A 100 -8.44 -3.15 0.83
CA ARG A 100 -8.04 -4.56 0.86
C ARG A 100 -8.47 -5.32 -0.40
N ASP A 101 -9.71 -5.09 -0.85
CA ASP A 101 -10.24 -5.78 -2.03
C ASP A 101 -9.43 -5.44 -3.29
N LEU A 102 -9.12 -4.17 -3.50
CA LEU A 102 -8.30 -3.76 -4.64
C LEU A 102 -6.86 -4.28 -4.51
N SER A 103 -6.27 -4.20 -3.32
CA SER A 103 -4.91 -4.71 -3.06
C SER A 103 -4.81 -6.22 -3.32
N ARG A 104 -5.81 -6.99 -2.92
CA ARG A 104 -5.89 -8.41 -3.19
C ARG A 104 -6.03 -8.69 -4.69
N LYS A 105 -6.95 -8.01 -5.38
CA LYS A 105 -7.16 -8.18 -6.82
C LYS A 105 -5.93 -7.82 -7.65
N ASP A 106 -5.18 -6.80 -7.24
CA ASP A 106 -3.92 -6.42 -7.89
C ASP A 106 -2.92 -7.58 -7.93
N LEU A 107 -2.81 -8.35 -6.85
CA LEU A 107 -1.90 -9.50 -6.77
C LEU A 107 -2.48 -10.78 -7.39
N GLU A 108 -3.80 -10.97 -7.33
CA GLU A 108 -4.48 -12.11 -7.96
C GLU A 108 -4.50 -12.01 -9.49
N HIS A 109 -4.54 -10.80 -10.01
CA HIS A 109 -4.56 -10.48 -11.44
C HIS A 109 -3.38 -9.58 -11.81
N PRO A 110 -2.14 -10.09 -11.76
CA PRO A 110 -0.97 -9.27 -12.00
C PRO A 110 -0.94 -8.76 -13.44
N LEU A 111 -0.41 -7.54 -13.61
CA LEU A 111 -0.17 -6.98 -14.93
C LEU A 111 0.86 -7.82 -15.67
N ASP A 112 0.52 -8.27 -16.88
CA ASP A 112 1.49 -8.92 -17.77
C ASP A 112 2.39 -7.84 -18.40
N GLU A 113 3.64 -7.85 -18.00
CA GLU A 113 4.67 -6.90 -18.47
C GLU A 113 5.53 -7.46 -19.60
N SER A 114 5.19 -8.65 -20.11
CA SER A 114 5.94 -9.25 -21.21
C SER A 114 5.79 -8.44 -22.50
N PRO A 115 6.79 -8.45 -23.41
CA PRO A 115 6.69 -7.77 -24.68
C PRO A 115 5.52 -8.25 -25.58
N ASN A 116 5.05 -9.47 -25.33
CA ASN A 116 3.95 -10.09 -26.07
C ASN A 116 2.64 -10.09 -25.27
N ALA A 117 2.53 -9.26 -24.22
CA ALA A 117 1.32 -9.14 -23.43
C ALA A 117 0.13 -8.78 -24.32
N ARG A 118 -0.97 -9.52 -24.16
CA ARG A 118 -2.20 -9.25 -24.91
C ARG A 118 -3.07 -8.27 -24.13
N PRO A 119 -3.52 -7.17 -24.77
CA PRO A 119 -4.49 -6.28 -24.15
C PRO A 119 -5.84 -6.98 -23.95
N LEU A 120 -6.61 -6.50 -22.99
CA LEU A 120 -8.03 -6.87 -22.87
C LEU A 120 -8.79 -6.44 -24.12
N TYR A 121 -8.52 -5.24 -24.58
CA TYR A 121 -9.01 -4.67 -25.84
C TYR A 121 -8.14 -3.49 -26.26
N SER A 122 -8.26 -3.10 -27.52
CA SER A 122 -7.56 -1.97 -28.11
C SER A 122 -8.55 -1.03 -28.77
N LEU A 123 -8.26 0.26 -28.71
CA LEU A 123 -9.10 1.30 -29.27
C LEU A 123 -8.29 2.15 -30.25
N SER A 124 -8.86 2.45 -31.41
CA SER A 124 -8.35 3.49 -32.31
C SER A 124 -9.19 4.74 -32.12
N ILE A 125 -8.61 5.79 -31.57
CA ILE A 125 -9.29 7.04 -31.28
C ILE A 125 -8.88 8.07 -32.32
N PRO A 126 -9.82 8.56 -33.17
CA PRO A 126 -9.51 9.55 -34.20
C PRO A 126 -9.03 10.87 -33.58
N PRO A 127 -8.39 11.75 -34.39
CA PRO A 127 -8.04 13.10 -33.93
C PRO A 127 -9.23 13.80 -33.30
N GLN A 128 -9.05 14.43 -32.15
CA GLN A 128 -10.09 15.09 -31.35
C GLN A 128 -11.23 14.18 -30.90
N GLY A 129 -11.09 12.86 -31.09
CA GLY A 129 -12.06 11.87 -30.65
C GLY A 129 -11.98 11.60 -29.17
N ARG A 130 -13.07 11.06 -28.63
CA ARG A 130 -13.21 10.65 -27.23
C ARG A 130 -13.74 9.24 -27.16
N GLN A 131 -13.28 8.51 -26.17
CA GLN A 131 -13.67 7.11 -25.97
C GLN A 131 -13.83 6.81 -24.49
N LEU A 132 -14.96 6.21 -24.14
CA LEU A 132 -15.17 5.64 -22.81
C LEU A 132 -14.39 4.32 -22.69
N ILE A 133 -13.69 4.16 -21.57
CA ILE A 133 -13.05 2.90 -21.20
C ILE A 133 -13.59 2.40 -19.86
N PHE A 134 -13.29 1.15 -19.54
CA PHE A 134 -13.76 0.51 -18.31
C PHE A 134 -15.30 0.61 -18.18
N THR A 135 -15.99 0.13 -19.17
CA THR A 135 -17.45 0.31 -19.28
C THR A 135 -18.27 -0.33 -18.15
N ASP A 136 -17.70 -1.29 -17.42
CA ASP A 136 -18.32 -1.87 -16.21
C ASP A 136 -18.63 -0.82 -15.14
N LEU A 137 -17.87 0.28 -15.12
CA LEU A 137 -18.08 1.38 -14.17
C LEU A 137 -19.45 2.08 -14.39
N GLU A 138 -19.98 2.06 -15.62
CA GLU A 138 -21.29 2.63 -15.96
C GLU A 138 -22.42 1.98 -15.16
N ASN A 139 -22.26 0.72 -14.79
CA ASN A 139 -23.24 -0.08 -14.06
C ASN A 139 -22.85 -0.33 -12.60
N THR A 140 -21.86 0.41 -12.09
CA THR A 140 -21.41 0.29 -10.71
C THR A 140 -21.82 1.52 -9.92
N PRO A 141 -22.95 1.49 -9.21
CA PRO A 141 -23.39 2.62 -8.42
C PRO A 141 -22.53 2.79 -7.17
N VAL A 142 -22.13 4.02 -6.92
CA VAL A 142 -21.48 4.46 -5.69
C VAL A 142 -22.53 5.22 -4.88
N TYR A 143 -23.05 4.57 -3.85
CA TYR A 143 -24.08 5.16 -2.97
C TYR A 143 -23.45 6.18 -2.02
N GLN A 144 -24.30 6.97 -1.38
CA GLN A 144 -23.85 7.95 -0.39
C GLN A 144 -22.95 7.29 0.67
N ASP A 145 -21.86 7.97 1.01
CA ASP A 145 -20.81 7.55 1.97
C ASP A 145 -20.02 6.29 1.57
N ALA A 146 -20.26 5.74 0.40
CA ALA A 146 -19.45 4.64 -0.10
C ALA A 146 -18.16 5.14 -0.74
N LEU A 147 -17.07 4.45 -0.43
CA LEU A 147 -15.79 4.56 -1.13
C LEU A 147 -15.76 3.59 -2.30
N PHE A 148 -15.24 4.05 -3.42
CA PHE A 148 -14.99 3.25 -4.59
C PHE A 148 -13.59 3.53 -5.13
N THR A 149 -12.81 2.48 -5.39
CA THR A 149 -11.42 2.57 -5.86
C THR A 149 -11.14 1.56 -6.94
N GLY A 150 -10.24 1.89 -7.86
CA GLY A 150 -9.89 1.01 -8.95
C GLY A 150 -8.67 1.48 -9.72
N ILE A 151 -8.18 0.64 -10.61
CA ILE A 151 -7.06 0.90 -11.51
C ILE A 151 -7.37 0.47 -12.93
N VAL A 152 -6.80 1.20 -13.88
CA VAL A 152 -6.74 0.81 -15.28
C VAL A 152 -5.31 0.96 -15.76
N ASP A 153 -4.71 -0.10 -16.24
CA ASP A 153 -3.40 -0.07 -16.88
C ASP A 153 -3.56 -0.01 -18.39
N ILE A 154 -2.94 0.97 -19.02
CA ILE A 154 -3.00 1.21 -20.47
C ILE A 154 -1.60 1.30 -21.06
N LYS A 155 -1.53 1.03 -22.35
CA LYS A 155 -0.38 1.35 -23.19
C LYS A 155 -0.85 2.14 -24.40
N THR A 156 -0.39 3.36 -24.54
CA THR A 156 -0.75 4.22 -25.66
C THR A 156 0.43 4.41 -26.61
N GLU A 157 0.13 4.42 -27.91
CA GLU A 157 1.16 4.61 -28.95
C GLU A 157 1.61 6.09 -29.06
N ALA A 158 0.71 7.00 -28.74
CA ALA A 158 0.96 8.43 -28.67
C ALA A 158 0.33 9.01 -27.39
N PRO A 159 0.68 10.22 -26.94
CA PRO A 159 0.07 10.81 -25.77
C PRO A 159 -1.45 10.81 -25.83
N ILE A 160 -2.10 10.39 -24.74
CA ILE A 160 -3.55 10.40 -24.59
C ILE A 160 -3.93 11.20 -23.35
N PHE A 161 -4.97 12.02 -23.47
CA PHE A 161 -5.54 12.72 -22.31
C PHE A 161 -6.62 11.85 -21.69
N ALA A 162 -6.52 11.60 -20.39
CA ALA A 162 -7.49 10.80 -19.65
C ALA A 162 -8.22 11.68 -18.63
N ARG A 163 -9.53 11.49 -18.54
CA ARG A 163 -10.41 12.23 -17.64
C ARG A 163 -11.17 11.26 -16.76
N VAL A 164 -11.06 11.44 -15.46
CA VAL A 164 -11.82 10.69 -14.45
C VAL A 164 -12.92 11.60 -13.89
N MET A 165 -14.15 11.12 -13.93
CA MET A 165 -15.32 11.90 -13.50
C MET A 165 -16.16 11.11 -12.52
N MET A 166 -16.87 11.81 -11.64
CA MET A 166 -18.01 11.26 -10.90
C MET A 166 -19.30 11.93 -11.41
N LEU A 167 -20.21 11.12 -11.92
CA LEU A 167 -21.41 11.58 -12.64
C LEU A 167 -22.67 10.88 -12.08
N PRO A 168 -23.84 11.53 -12.19
CA PRO A 168 -25.11 10.83 -11.99
C PRO A 168 -25.22 9.58 -12.87
N MET A 169 -25.87 8.53 -12.37
CA MET A 169 -25.93 7.22 -13.05
C MET A 169 -26.43 7.28 -14.50
N GLY A 170 -27.42 8.11 -14.79
CA GLY A 170 -28.03 8.20 -16.13
C GLY A 170 -27.33 9.13 -17.11
N MET A 171 -26.23 9.77 -16.71
CA MET A 171 -25.56 10.76 -17.54
C MET A 171 -24.60 10.09 -18.54
N ASP A 172 -24.63 10.51 -19.80
CA ASP A 172 -23.63 10.06 -20.81
C ASP A 172 -22.26 10.65 -20.48
N ALA A 173 -21.28 9.78 -20.30
CA ALA A 173 -19.93 10.18 -19.87
C ALA A 173 -19.14 10.92 -20.97
N ILE A 174 -19.30 10.53 -22.23
CA ILE A 174 -18.62 11.21 -23.35
C ILE A 174 -19.19 12.63 -23.50
N ASP A 175 -20.51 12.77 -23.46
CA ASP A 175 -21.15 14.08 -23.48
C ASP A 175 -20.70 14.93 -22.28
N ALA A 176 -20.74 14.39 -21.07
CA ALA A 176 -20.29 15.08 -19.86
C ALA A 176 -18.82 15.49 -19.93
N SER A 177 -17.96 14.74 -20.60
CA SER A 177 -16.53 15.06 -20.74
C SER A 177 -16.28 16.41 -21.43
N HIS A 178 -17.24 16.92 -22.19
CA HIS A 178 -17.16 18.23 -22.86
C HIS A 178 -17.46 19.41 -21.94
N TRP A 179 -18.23 19.21 -20.89
CA TRP A 179 -18.74 20.33 -20.08
C TRP A 179 -18.62 20.14 -18.56
N ALA A 180 -18.32 18.93 -18.08
CA ALA A 180 -18.19 18.68 -16.65
C ALA A 180 -17.08 19.57 -16.05
N LYS A 181 -17.44 20.31 -15.01
CA LYS A 181 -16.52 21.22 -14.35
C LYS A 181 -15.45 20.44 -13.60
N ASN A 182 -14.23 20.98 -13.61
CA ASN A 182 -13.16 20.49 -12.76
C ASN A 182 -13.50 20.77 -11.29
N LEU A 183 -13.52 19.72 -10.48
CA LEU A 183 -13.73 19.86 -9.05
C LEU A 183 -12.45 20.40 -8.38
N PRO A 184 -12.59 21.22 -7.33
CA PRO A 184 -11.45 21.73 -6.60
C PRO A 184 -10.69 20.61 -5.91
N ILE A 185 -9.38 20.76 -5.84
CA ILE A 185 -8.51 19.85 -5.08
C ILE A 185 -8.72 20.09 -3.59
N ASP A 186 -8.62 19.03 -2.78
CA ASP A 186 -8.64 19.13 -1.32
C ASP A 186 -7.24 19.42 -0.75
N GLU A 187 -7.13 19.51 0.57
CA GLU A 187 -5.89 19.86 1.27
C GLU A 187 -4.78 18.82 1.10
N ILE A 188 -5.12 17.57 0.84
CA ILE A 188 -4.18 16.45 0.73
C ILE A 188 -3.48 16.45 -0.64
N GLN A 189 -4.16 16.99 -1.67
CA GLN A 189 -3.62 17.21 -3.01
C GLN A 189 -3.15 15.93 -3.74
N LEU A 190 -3.81 14.80 -3.49
CA LEU A 190 -3.51 13.52 -4.15
C LEU A 190 -4.19 13.46 -5.53
N ARG A 191 -3.72 14.31 -6.44
CA ARG A 191 -4.23 14.41 -7.80
C ARG A 191 -3.14 14.87 -8.76
N GLY A 192 -3.08 14.25 -9.92
CA GLY A 192 -2.20 14.68 -10.99
C GLY A 192 -1.53 13.54 -11.72
N THR A 193 -0.60 13.91 -12.58
CA THR A 193 0.26 12.99 -13.34
C THR A 193 1.64 12.91 -12.74
N TYR A 194 2.09 11.68 -12.50
CA TYR A 194 3.37 11.35 -11.88
C TYR A 194 4.15 10.41 -12.79
N THR A 195 5.45 10.39 -12.67
CA THR A 195 6.29 9.33 -13.23
C THR A 195 6.64 8.35 -12.14
N GLY A 196 6.25 7.09 -12.31
CA GLY A 196 6.61 6.03 -11.38
C GLY A 196 5.47 5.20 -10.83
N SER A 197 4.49 4.83 -11.66
CA SER A 197 3.49 3.83 -11.24
C SER A 197 4.12 2.45 -11.00
N LYS A 198 5.35 2.24 -11.46
CA LYS A 198 6.13 1.04 -11.28
C LYS A 198 7.47 1.38 -10.64
N ARG A 199 7.73 0.81 -9.47
CA ARG A 199 8.93 1.07 -8.67
C ARG A 199 9.65 -0.22 -8.32
N ASN A 200 10.90 -0.34 -8.75
CA ASN A 200 11.79 -1.44 -8.39
C ASN A 200 12.83 -0.96 -7.38
N MET A 201 12.90 -1.64 -6.27
CA MET A 201 13.87 -1.36 -5.20
C MET A 201 14.65 -2.61 -4.84
N GLU A 202 15.86 -2.43 -4.38
CA GLU A 202 16.73 -3.53 -3.96
C GLU A 202 17.55 -3.14 -2.72
N VAL A 203 17.68 -4.08 -1.80
CA VAL A 203 18.56 -3.96 -0.66
C VAL A 203 19.96 -4.45 -1.09
N ALA A 204 20.94 -3.54 -1.11
CA ALA A 204 22.27 -3.83 -1.60
C ALA A 204 23.06 -4.76 -0.66
N THR A 205 22.96 -4.55 0.65
CA THR A 205 23.60 -5.39 1.66
C THR A 205 22.70 -6.57 1.98
N PRO A 206 23.13 -7.83 1.73
CA PRO A 206 22.30 -8.98 2.07
C PRO A 206 21.96 -9.05 3.55
N PHE A 207 20.72 -9.47 3.85
CA PHE A 207 20.36 -9.85 5.21
C PHE A 207 21.19 -11.07 5.62
N ASP A 208 21.93 -10.96 6.71
CA ASP A 208 22.81 -12.02 7.23
C ASP A 208 22.26 -12.53 8.57
N THR A 209 21.79 -13.77 8.58
CA THR A 209 21.21 -14.39 9.77
C THR A 209 22.19 -14.51 10.94
N THR A 210 23.50 -14.44 10.67
CA THR A 210 24.54 -14.50 11.71
C THR A 210 24.73 -13.19 12.49
N LEU A 211 24.17 -12.09 11.97
CA LEU A 211 24.30 -10.74 12.54
C LEU A 211 23.10 -10.28 13.35
N GLY A 212 22.11 -11.15 13.60
CA GLY A 212 20.90 -10.82 14.32
C GLY A 212 19.77 -10.34 13.41
N GLY A 213 18.78 -9.66 13.99
CA GLY A 213 17.62 -9.16 13.25
C GLY A 213 17.94 -7.91 12.42
N ALA A 214 17.13 -7.70 11.38
CA ALA A 214 17.22 -6.54 10.52
C ALA A 214 15.85 -6.03 10.12
N PHE A 215 15.77 -4.81 9.59
CA PHE A 215 14.56 -4.25 9.05
C PHE A 215 14.79 -3.48 7.75
N VAL A 216 13.76 -3.46 6.91
CA VAL A 216 13.70 -2.67 5.67
C VAL A 216 12.48 -1.76 5.75
N GLU A 217 12.66 -0.45 5.66
CA GLU A 217 11.58 0.52 5.63
C GLU A 217 11.20 0.92 4.21
N ILE A 218 9.91 1.08 3.96
CA ILE A 218 9.34 1.54 2.69
C ILE A 218 8.45 2.75 2.96
N GLY A 219 8.56 3.75 2.07
CA GLY A 219 7.74 4.96 2.13
C GLY A 219 8.07 5.89 3.29
N ASN A 220 9.32 5.88 3.74
CA ASN A 220 9.80 6.74 4.82
C ASN A 220 10.22 8.15 4.34
N ASP A 221 10.07 8.42 3.05
CA ASP A 221 10.42 9.68 2.40
C ASP A 221 11.90 10.09 2.58
N ARG A 222 12.78 9.11 2.70
CA ARG A 222 14.24 9.25 2.79
C ARG A 222 14.92 8.32 1.80
N GLU A 223 15.01 7.04 2.10
CA GLU A 223 15.52 6.01 1.18
C GLU A 223 14.49 5.66 0.11
N ASP A 224 13.22 5.69 0.47
CA ASP A 224 12.08 5.49 -0.42
C ASP A 224 11.19 6.73 -0.41
N MET A 225 11.45 7.62 -1.34
CA MET A 225 10.77 8.91 -1.43
C MET A 225 9.40 8.79 -2.10
N PHE A 226 8.48 9.66 -1.70
CA PHE A 226 7.21 9.84 -2.41
C PHE A 226 7.44 10.43 -3.79
N ILE A 227 6.67 9.96 -4.77
CA ILE A 227 6.78 10.46 -6.14
C ILE A 227 6.23 11.87 -6.29
N ASN A 228 6.84 12.63 -7.18
CA ASN A 228 6.44 13.97 -7.54
C ASN A 228 5.71 13.98 -8.87
N GLY A 229 4.81 14.93 -9.04
CA GLY A 229 4.05 15.09 -10.24
C GLY A 229 3.51 16.51 -10.43
N VAL A 230 2.61 16.64 -11.38
CA VAL A 230 1.94 17.91 -11.70
C VAL A 230 0.43 17.67 -11.85
N ASP A 231 -0.35 18.63 -11.37
CA ASP A 231 -1.79 18.64 -11.60
C ASP A 231 -2.09 19.48 -12.86
N GLU A 232 -2.39 18.81 -13.96
CA GLU A 232 -2.68 19.48 -15.24
C GLU A 232 -3.99 20.29 -15.18
N MET A 233 -4.88 19.99 -14.23
CA MET A 233 -6.10 20.77 -13.99
C MET A 233 -5.84 22.10 -13.27
N GLN A 234 -4.63 22.33 -12.74
CA GLN A 234 -4.18 23.53 -12.05
C GLN A 234 -2.89 24.12 -12.68
N ASN A 235 -2.87 24.28 -13.98
CA ASN A 235 -1.69 24.82 -14.70
C ASN A 235 -0.39 24.09 -14.37
N LYS A 236 -0.44 22.77 -14.24
CA LYS A 236 0.72 21.93 -13.88
C LYS A 236 1.35 22.31 -12.53
N ALA A 237 0.51 22.72 -11.58
CA ALA A 237 0.96 22.92 -10.21
C ALA A 237 1.65 21.67 -9.67
N PHE A 238 2.75 21.88 -8.94
CA PHE A 238 3.48 20.77 -8.31
C PHE A 238 2.60 20.03 -7.30
N VAL A 239 2.62 18.72 -7.36
CA VAL A 239 1.94 17.83 -6.42
C VAL A 239 2.85 16.68 -6.02
N ARG A 240 2.54 16.06 -4.89
CA ARG A 240 3.31 14.96 -4.33
C ARG A 240 2.39 13.86 -3.85
N ASP A 241 2.66 12.63 -4.26
CA ASP A 241 1.89 11.45 -3.84
C ASP A 241 2.39 10.97 -2.48
N ARG A 242 1.91 11.60 -1.42
CA ARG A 242 2.25 11.24 -0.04
C ARG A 242 1.53 9.94 0.35
N GLY A 243 2.28 8.85 0.34
CA GLY A 243 1.79 7.50 0.53
C GLY A 243 2.00 6.60 -0.68
N ASN A 244 2.54 7.14 -1.79
CA ASN A 244 2.81 6.38 -3.04
C ASN A 244 1.62 5.53 -3.48
N TYR A 245 0.40 6.05 -3.35
CA TYR A 245 -0.81 5.37 -3.79
C TYR A 245 -0.78 5.14 -5.30
N GLY A 246 -1.18 3.95 -5.73
CA GLY A 246 -1.13 3.56 -7.13
C GLY A 246 0.25 3.12 -7.63
N VAL A 247 1.27 3.14 -6.79
CA VAL A 247 2.64 2.69 -7.12
C VAL A 247 2.78 1.20 -6.85
N SER A 248 3.09 0.41 -7.87
CA SER A 248 3.42 -1.00 -7.72
C SER A 248 4.89 -1.18 -7.35
N TYR A 249 5.12 -1.73 -6.17
CA TYR A 249 6.45 -2.02 -5.64
C TYR A 249 6.92 -3.41 -6.01
N THR A 250 8.17 -3.52 -6.39
CA THR A 250 8.96 -4.75 -6.41
C THR A 250 10.19 -4.51 -5.55
N LEU A 251 10.27 -5.18 -4.41
CA LEU A 251 11.38 -5.06 -3.47
C LEU A 251 12.16 -6.37 -3.41
N LYS A 252 13.45 -6.33 -3.76
CA LYS A 252 14.35 -7.49 -3.66
C LYS A 252 15.21 -7.40 -2.43
N ILE A 253 15.24 -8.47 -1.65
CA ILE A 253 16.03 -8.61 -0.43
C ILE A 253 16.90 -9.87 -0.58
N PRO A 254 18.20 -9.74 -0.89
CA PRO A 254 19.11 -10.86 -0.88
C PRO A 254 19.38 -11.29 0.56
N THR A 255 19.63 -12.57 0.79
CA THR A 255 19.88 -13.13 2.10
C THR A 255 21.05 -14.08 2.11
N LYS A 256 21.69 -14.26 3.25
CA LYS A 256 22.76 -15.21 3.51
C LYS A 256 22.79 -15.61 4.99
N GLY A 257 23.62 -16.53 5.33
CA GLY A 257 23.82 -16.98 6.70
C GLY A 257 23.73 -18.50 6.84
N ASN A 258 23.47 -18.96 8.06
CA ASN A 258 23.55 -20.37 8.43
C ASN A 258 22.30 -20.94 9.09
N GLU A 259 21.25 -20.16 9.20
CA GLU A 259 19.97 -20.58 9.78
C GLU A 259 18.78 -19.97 9.03
N PRO A 260 17.58 -20.59 9.12
CA PRO A 260 16.36 -20.00 8.62
C PRO A 260 16.00 -18.70 9.36
N PHE A 261 15.11 -17.92 8.76
CA PHE A 261 14.61 -16.69 9.36
C PHE A 261 13.12 -16.51 9.08
N ARG A 262 12.51 -15.63 9.85
CA ARG A 262 11.12 -15.21 9.68
C ARG A 262 11.05 -13.80 9.11
N LEU A 263 10.10 -13.59 8.20
CA LEU A 263 9.75 -12.28 7.68
C LEU A 263 8.46 -11.80 8.34
N TYR A 264 8.45 -10.54 8.79
CA TYR A 264 7.27 -9.89 9.38
C TYR A 264 6.97 -8.60 8.65
N PHE A 265 5.69 -8.29 8.53
CA PHE A 265 5.19 -6.96 8.18
C PHE A 265 4.95 -6.17 9.47
N ASN A 266 5.39 -4.90 9.51
CA ASN A 266 5.20 -4.00 10.63
C ASN A 266 4.83 -2.59 10.13
N PRO A 267 3.61 -2.11 10.35
CA PRO A 267 3.19 -0.77 9.97
C PRO A 267 3.74 0.27 10.93
N LEU A 268 4.11 1.44 10.42
CA LEU A 268 4.67 2.55 11.20
C LEU A 268 3.86 3.84 11.08
N GLY A 269 3.17 4.02 9.96
CA GLY A 269 2.54 5.29 9.59
C GLY A 269 1.05 5.38 9.96
N GLY A 270 0.53 4.45 10.72
CA GLY A 270 -0.89 4.33 11.03
C GLY A 270 -1.48 3.00 10.56
N PRO A 271 -2.80 2.85 10.60
CA PRO A 271 -3.48 1.61 10.25
C PRO A 271 -3.13 1.13 8.83
N TYR A 272 -2.93 -0.17 8.68
CA TYR A 272 -2.65 -0.80 7.39
C TYR A 272 -3.50 -2.05 7.20
N SER A 273 -4.06 -2.19 5.99
CA SER A 273 -4.82 -3.35 5.59
C SER A 273 -4.64 -3.56 4.08
N GLY A 274 -4.00 -4.65 3.70
CA GLY A 274 -3.68 -4.92 2.29
C GLY A 274 -2.96 -6.25 2.10
N SER A 275 -2.55 -6.53 0.89
CA SER A 275 -1.94 -7.80 0.49
C SER A 275 -0.51 -7.65 0.00
N PHE A 276 0.30 -8.68 0.23
CA PHE A 276 1.69 -8.77 -0.19
C PHE A 276 1.95 -10.14 -0.80
N THR A 277 2.70 -10.19 -1.89
CA THR A 277 3.23 -11.43 -2.44
C THR A 277 4.71 -11.52 -2.15
N VAL A 278 5.16 -12.64 -1.61
CA VAL A 278 6.57 -12.94 -1.37
C VAL A 278 6.98 -14.10 -2.25
N LYS A 279 7.97 -13.87 -3.10
CA LYS A 279 8.63 -14.89 -3.92
C LYS A 279 10.00 -15.17 -3.33
N ALA A 280 10.27 -16.43 -2.97
CA ALA A 280 11.55 -16.86 -2.48
C ALA A 280 12.25 -17.71 -3.56
N LEU A 281 13.27 -17.15 -4.19
CA LEU A 281 14.12 -17.90 -5.12
C LEU A 281 15.21 -18.61 -4.33
N HIS A 282 15.20 -19.96 -4.36
CA HIS A 282 16.22 -20.76 -3.74
C HIS A 282 17.49 -20.74 -4.56
N GLN A 283 18.58 -20.21 -3.99
CA GLN A 283 19.87 -20.08 -4.67
C GLN A 283 20.87 -21.18 -4.29
N GLN A 284 20.50 -22.03 -3.34
CA GLN A 284 21.34 -23.10 -2.79
C GLN A 284 20.54 -24.39 -2.56
N GLY A 285 21.27 -25.50 -2.35
CA GLY A 285 20.68 -26.77 -1.99
C GLY A 285 19.94 -27.50 -3.12
N ALA A 286 19.18 -28.51 -2.76
CA ALA A 286 18.47 -29.38 -3.71
C ALA A 286 17.36 -28.65 -4.50
N ARG A 287 16.86 -27.53 -3.99
CA ARG A 287 15.81 -26.72 -4.62
C ARG A 287 16.36 -25.51 -5.39
N ARG A 288 17.66 -25.45 -5.62
CA ARG A 288 18.29 -24.34 -6.34
C ARG A 288 17.58 -24.07 -7.67
N GLY A 289 17.26 -22.78 -7.90
CA GLY A 289 16.55 -22.32 -9.09
C GLY A 289 15.03 -22.40 -9.03
N GLN A 290 14.48 -23.04 -7.99
CA GLN A 290 13.04 -23.06 -7.75
C GLN A 290 12.58 -21.80 -7.00
N THR A 291 11.37 -21.36 -7.28
CA THR A 291 10.75 -20.21 -6.61
C THR A 291 9.47 -20.65 -5.90
N ASP A 292 9.38 -20.36 -4.62
CA ASP A 292 8.13 -20.49 -3.86
C ASP A 292 7.44 -19.12 -3.82
N THR A 293 6.15 -19.10 -4.12
CA THR A 293 5.35 -17.87 -4.10
C THR A 293 4.24 -18.01 -3.08
N ARG A 294 4.10 -17.03 -2.18
CA ARG A 294 3.05 -16.96 -1.18
C ARG A 294 2.44 -15.56 -1.14
N THR A 295 1.13 -15.49 -0.90
CA THR A 295 0.41 -14.23 -0.72
C THR A 295 -0.07 -14.13 0.71
N TYR A 296 0.10 -12.96 1.32
CA TYR A 296 -0.29 -12.67 2.68
C TYR A 296 -1.29 -11.52 2.69
N HIS A 297 -2.34 -11.66 3.48
CA HIS A 297 -3.41 -10.66 3.63
C HIS A 297 -3.35 -10.09 5.04
N ILE A 298 -3.10 -8.79 5.14
CA ILE A 298 -3.13 -8.05 6.39
C ILE A 298 -4.54 -7.47 6.54
N GLY A 299 -5.18 -7.71 7.68
CA GLY A 299 -6.55 -7.28 7.91
C GLY A 299 -7.57 -8.08 7.10
N GLY A 300 -7.52 -9.40 7.15
CA GLY A 300 -8.35 -10.31 6.35
C GLY A 300 -9.78 -10.50 6.88
N ALA A 301 -10.25 -11.75 6.89
CA ALA A 301 -11.61 -12.13 7.25
C ALA A 301 -11.99 -11.82 8.72
N ASP A 302 -11.02 -11.66 9.60
CA ASP A 302 -11.19 -11.20 10.98
C ASP A 302 -11.49 -9.69 11.09
N GLY A 303 -11.33 -8.95 10.00
CA GLY A 303 -11.55 -7.51 9.95
C GLY A 303 -10.53 -6.67 10.73
N ILE A 304 -9.48 -7.29 11.26
CA ILE A 304 -8.47 -6.61 12.08
C ILE A 304 -7.34 -6.12 11.18
N SER A 305 -7.21 -4.80 11.08
CA SER A 305 -6.07 -4.15 10.46
C SER A 305 -4.89 -4.09 11.44
N ALA A 306 -3.68 -4.05 10.93
CA ALA A 306 -2.52 -3.68 11.73
C ALA A 306 -2.63 -2.20 12.10
N LEU A 307 -2.36 -1.85 13.36
CA LEU A 307 -2.71 -0.53 13.92
C LEU A 307 -1.72 0.57 13.54
N GLY A 308 -0.46 0.22 13.31
CA GLY A 308 0.58 1.19 12.96
C GLY A 308 0.93 2.12 14.11
N ASP A 309 0.90 1.61 15.34
CA ASP A 309 1.23 2.35 16.57
C ASP A 309 2.74 2.59 16.77
N GLY A 310 3.55 2.14 15.81
CA GLY A 310 5.01 2.25 15.84
C GLY A 310 5.68 1.19 16.68
N THR A 311 4.94 0.26 17.29
CA THR A 311 5.50 -0.82 18.10
C THR A 311 5.79 -2.05 17.25
N ILE A 312 6.85 -2.78 17.64
CA ILE A 312 7.18 -4.05 16.99
C ILE A 312 6.15 -5.15 17.29
N LEU A 313 5.34 -4.97 18.33
CA LEU A 313 4.28 -5.91 18.71
C LEU A 313 3.15 -5.98 17.69
N ASP A 314 2.95 -4.91 16.94
CA ASP A 314 1.95 -4.86 15.86
C ASP A 314 2.50 -5.46 14.56
N SER A 315 3.23 -6.55 14.65
CA SER A 315 3.81 -7.23 13.49
C SER A 315 2.98 -8.45 13.09
N ARG A 316 2.96 -8.71 11.79
CA ARG A 316 2.27 -9.86 11.18
C ARG A 316 3.28 -10.73 10.45
N ILE A 317 3.26 -12.03 10.72
CA ILE A 317 4.19 -12.96 10.07
C ILE A 317 3.88 -13.11 8.58
N MET A 318 4.92 -13.07 7.76
CA MET A 318 4.87 -13.30 6.33
C MET A 318 5.79 -14.45 5.91
N GLY A 319 5.84 -15.51 6.71
CA GLY A 319 6.48 -16.77 6.40
C GLY A 319 7.89 -16.95 6.96
N ASN A 320 8.36 -18.18 6.77
CA ASN A 320 9.71 -18.63 7.11
C ASN A 320 10.47 -18.90 5.82
N TYR A 321 11.74 -18.51 5.80
CA TYR A 321 12.61 -18.61 4.61
C TYR A 321 13.98 -19.15 4.98
N ASN A 322 14.70 -19.63 3.98
CA ASN A 322 16.05 -20.15 4.17
C ASN A 322 17.10 -19.04 3.93
N ALA A 323 18.14 -19.05 4.72
CA ALA A 323 19.31 -18.23 4.42
C ALA A 323 19.87 -18.58 3.02
N GLY A 324 20.17 -17.56 2.22
CA GLY A 324 20.55 -17.72 0.83
C GLY A 324 19.41 -17.57 -0.18
N ASP A 325 18.16 -17.53 0.26
CA ASP A 325 17.03 -17.20 -0.62
C ASP A 325 17.09 -15.75 -1.05
N LEU A 326 16.77 -15.47 -2.31
CA LEU A 326 16.46 -14.12 -2.78
C LEU A 326 14.95 -13.89 -2.63
N LEU A 327 14.56 -12.98 -1.74
CA LEU A 327 13.17 -12.58 -1.56
C LEU A 327 12.82 -11.48 -2.55
N THR A 328 11.65 -11.61 -3.18
CA THR A 328 11.02 -10.55 -3.98
C THR A 328 9.62 -10.30 -3.43
N LEU A 329 9.39 -9.10 -2.92
CA LEU A 329 8.09 -8.66 -2.43
C LEU A 329 7.41 -7.81 -3.48
N ASN A 330 6.15 -8.12 -3.78
CA ASN A 330 5.30 -7.33 -4.68
C ASN A 330 4.07 -6.86 -3.92
N PHE A 331 3.79 -5.58 -4.00
CA PHE A 331 2.62 -4.95 -3.41
C PHE A 331 2.39 -3.57 -4.00
N MET A 332 1.17 -3.09 -3.86
CA MET A 332 0.79 -1.69 -4.06
C MET A 332 0.22 -1.18 -2.74
N PRO A 333 0.64 -0.02 -2.23
CA PRO A 333 0.05 0.53 -1.02
C PRO A 333 -1.48 0.56 -1.12
N ALA A 334 -2.15 -0.11 -0.18
CA ALA A 334 -3.59 -0.20 -0.18
C ALA A 334 -4.23 1.16 0.15
N GLY A 335 -5.34 1.47 -0.49
CA GLY A 335 -6.15 2.63 -0.12
C GLY A 335 -6.59 2.57 1.35
N ALA A 336 -6.76 3.71 2.00
CA ALA A 336 -7.00 3.87 3.44
C ALA A 336 -5.88 3.35 4.35
N SER A 337 -4.76 2.91 3.79
CA SER A 337 -3.59 2.45 4.54
C SER A 337 -2.45 3.47 4.43
N ASN A 338 -1.55 3.45 5.39
CA ASN A 338 -0.54 4.49 5.54
C ASN A 338 0.88 3.94 5.40
N LEU A 339 1.76 4.74 4.81
CA LEU A 339 3.19 4.56 4.87
C LEU A 339 3.77 5.51 5.94
N PRO A 340 4.95 5.24 6.52
CA PRO A 340 5.86 4.15 6.18
C PRO A 340 5.40 2.80 6.75
N ILE A 341 5.93 1.76 6.14
CA ILE A 341 5.87 0.39 6.63
C ILE A 341 7.28 -0.16 6.73
N ARG A 342 7.47 -1.24 7.45
CA ARG A 342 8.75 -1.96 7.45
C ARG A 342 8.54 -3.46 7.43
N PHE A 343 9.56 -4.13 6.96
CA PHE A 343 9.67 -5.58 7.00
C PHE A 343 10.77 -5.94 7.99
N LEU A 344 10.45 -6.85 8.92
CA LEU A 344 11.42 -7.37 9.89
C LEU A 344 11.89 -8.73 9.43
N LEU A 345 13.20 -8.95 9.49
CA LEU A 345 13.85 -10.23 9.20
C LEU A 345 14.51 -10.70 10.48
N ILE A 346 14.05 -11.83 11.01
CA ILE A 346 14.45 -12.31 12.33
C ILE A 346 14.97 -13.74 12.21
N PRO A 347 16.25 -13.99 12.55
CA PRO A 347 16.80 -15.34 12.57
C PRO A 347 15.98 -16.28 13.47
N GLU A 348 15.83 -17.52 13.08
CA GLU A 348 15.02 -18.50 13.83
C GLU A 348 15.50 -18.66 15.27
N SER A 349 16.77 -18.56 15.53
CA SER A 349 17.35 -18.61 16.88
C SER A 349 16.82 -17.51 17.80
N LEU A 350 16.54 -16.32 17.26
CA LEU A 350 15.96 -15.20 17.98
C LEU A 350 14.44 -15.28 18.02
N ALA A 351 13.83 -15.81 16.95
CA ALA A 351 12.39 -15.93 16.80
C ALA A 351 11.80 -17.06 17.67
N ASN A 352 12.59 -18.09 17.95
CA ASN A 352 12.17 -19.25 18.74
C ASN A 352 13.26 -19.66 19.75
N PRO A 353 13.46 -18.86 20.81
CA PRO A 353 14.49 -19.11 21.80
C PRO A 353 14.37 -20.46 22.53
N GLN A 354 13.21 -21.12 22.49
CA GLN A 354 13.02 -22.43 23.11
C GLN A 354 13.74 -23.57 22.37
N LYS A 355 14.09 -23.39 21.10
CA LYS A 355 14.90 -24.36 20.35
C LYS A 355 16.40 -24.25 20.62
N HIS A 356 16.82 -23.17 21.19
CA HIS A 356 18.22 -22.93 21.57
C HIS A 356 18.30 -22.95 23.09
N GLN A 357 19.21 -23.76 23.64
CA GLN A 357 19.41 -23.89 25.08
C GLN A 357 19.45 -22.52 25.74
N THR A 358 18.64 -22.36 26.76
CA THR A 358 18.69 -21.25 27.68
C THR A 358 20.13 -20.95 28.03
N ILE A 359 20.65 -19.81 27.59
CA ILE A 359 21.85 -19.27 28.25
C ILE A 359 21.37 -18.94 29.66
N ALA A 360 21.74 -19.79 30.60
CA ALA A 360 21.50 -19.49 32.00
C ALA A 360 22.30 -18.23 32.31
N VAL A 361 21.63 -17.11 32.37
CA VAL A 361 22.24 -15.90 32.95
C VAL A 361 22.34 -16.21 34.45
N ASN A 362 23.51 -16.62 34.87
CA ASN A 362 23.85 -16.68 36.28
C ASN A 362 23.81 -15.25 36.82
N VAL A 363 22.65 -14.85 37.30
CA VAL A 363 22.53 -13.64 38.10
C VAL A 363 23.21 -13.97 39.44
N PRO A 364 24.26 -13.24 39.86
CA PRO A 364 24.87 -13.45 41.16
C PRO A 364 23.78 -13.41 42.24
N LYS A 365 23.86 -14.35 43.18
CA LYS A 365 22.86 -14.53 44.26
C LYS A 365 22.66 -13.31 45.16
N ASP A 366 23.45 -12.28 44.97
CA ASP A 366 23.51 -11.10 45.84
C ASP A 366 22.97 -9.81 45.23
N VAL A 367 22.31 -9.90 44.07
CA VAL A 367 21.66 -8.73 43.44
C VAL A 367 20.32 -8.48 44.13
N LYS A 368 20.21 -7.36 44.81
CA LYS A 368 18.96 -6.86 45.36
C LYS A 368 18.30 -5.92 44.37
N ASP A 369 16.97 -5.94 44.29
CA ASP A 369 16.22 -4.97 43.53
C ASP A 369 16.41 -3.54 44.09
N SER A 370 15.90 -2.54 43.40
CA SER A 370 15.98 -1.14 43.83
C SER A 370 15.28 -0.85 45.16
N LEU A 371 14.54 -1.83 45.72
CA LEU A 371 13.85 -1.78 47.01
C LEU A 371 14.56 -2.62 48.08
N GLY A 372 15.70 -3.26 47.74
CA GLY A 372 16.49 -4.03 48.68
C GLY A 372 16.05 -5.47 48.89
N HIS A 373 15.15 -5.99 48.07
CA HIS A 373 14.72 -7.38 48.14
C HIS A 373 15.66 -8.29 47.35
N PRO A 374 15.97 -9.51 47.83
CA PRO A 374 16.76 -10.47 47.08
C PRO A 374 15.98 -10.92 45.83
N THR A 375 16.59 -10.74 44.66
CA THR A 375 16.04 -11.25 43.42
C THR A 375 16.16 -12.77 43.37
N GLN A 376 15.07 -13.49 43.33
CA GLN A 376 15.07 -14.94 43.13
C GLN A 376 15.58 -15.25 41.69
N GLY A 377 16.64 -16.04 41.61
CA GLY A 377 17.23 -16.47 40.35
C GLY A 377 16.26 -17.28 39.52
N THR A 378 16.30 -17.04 38.22
CA THR A 378 15.53 -17.67 37.14
C THR A 378 14.03 -17.38 37.16
N THR A 379 13.67 -16.23 36.65
CA THR A 379 12.32 -16.08 36.09
C THR A 379 12.31 -16.72 34.70
N GLN A 380 11.74 -17.90 34.59
CA GLN A 380 11.32 -18.43 33.31
C GLN A 380 10.18 -17.52 32.84
N ILE A 381 10.45 -16.71 31.85
CA ILE A 381 9.39 -15.97 31.16
C ILE A 381 8.66 -16.97 30.27
N PRO A 382 7.37 -17.23 30.48
CA PRO A 382 6.63 -18.14 29.60
C PRO A 382 6.49 -17.49 28.23
N VAL A 383 7.11 -18.08 27.23
CA VAL A 383 6.96 -17.67 25.85
C VAL A 383 5.79 -18.49 25.26
N GLY A 384 4.69 -17.83 25.05
CA GLY A 384 3.54 -18.45 24.37
C GLY A 384 3.74 -18.54 22.86
N PRO A 385 3.04 -19.45 22.16
CA PRO A 385 3.21 -19.63 20.71
C PRO A 385 2.71 -18.43 19.89
N ILE A 386 3.49 -17.98 18.86
CA ILE A 386 3.04 -17.01 17.84
C ILE A 386 2.03 -17.71 16.97
N GLY A 387 0.87 -17.70 17.36
CA GLY A 387 -0.18 -18.33 16.63
C GLY A 387 -1.37 -17.41 16.67
N SER A 388 -2.01 -17.42 15.59
CA SER A 388 -3.34 -16.96 15.42
C SER A 388 -4.26 -17.36 16.60
N LYS A 389 -4.21 -16.70 17.71
CA LYS A 389 -5.33 -16.67 18.66
C LYS A 389 -5.21 -15.46 19.59
N ASP A 390 -6.10 -14.54 19.37
CA ASP A 390 -6.78 -13.73 20.36
C ASP A 390 -6.03 -13.41 21.66
N SER A 391 -5.08 -12.52 21.58
CA SER A 391 -4.66 -11.75 22.74
C SER A 391 -5.19 -10.31 22.69
N ASN A 392 -6.21 -10.04 21.92
CA ASN A 392 -6.94 -8.77 21.98
C ASN A 392 -8.22 -8.91 22.80
N LYS A 393 -8.05 -9.22 24.06
CA LYS A 393 -8.96 -8.75 25.11
C LYS A 393 -8.34 -7.54 25.82
N GLY A 394 -7.92 -6.55 25.05
CA GLY A 394 -7.91 -5.18 25.50
C GLY A 394 -9.35 -4.72 25.40
N THR A 395 -10.06 -4.69 26.47
CA THR A 395 -11.36 -4.05 26.57
C THR A 395 -11.19 -2.57 26.21
N VAL A 396 -11.37 -2.26 24.94
CA VAL A 396 -11.74 -0.92 24.56
C VAL A 396 -13.13 -0.71 25.14
N ASP A 397 -13.26 0.24 26.02
CA ASP A 397 -14.54 0.64 26.60
C ASP A 397 -15.45 1.12 25.45
N THR A 398 -16.27 0.20 24.92
CA THR A 398 -17.17 0.43 23.79
C THR A 398 -18.47 1.12 24.21
N THR A 399 -18.59 1.56 25.45
CA THR A 399 -19.86 2.06 26.00
C THR A 399 -20.19 3.51 25.65
N LYS A 400 -19.38 4.23 24.87
CA LYS A 400 -19.67 5.65 24.54
C LYS A 400 -19.54 6.06 23.07
N SER A 401 -19.31 5.16 22.14
CA SER A 401 -19.24 5.52 20.70
C SER A 401 -20.34 4.84 19.92
N THR A 402 -21.19 5.63 19.30
CA THR A 402 -22.20 5.18 18.33
C THR A 402 -21.63 4.90 16.94
N LEU A 403 -20.31 5.04 16.77
CA LEU A 403 -19.60 4.81 15.52
C LEU A 403 -19.21 3.33 15.38
N THR A 404 -19.35 2.80 14.19
CA THR A 404 -18.85 1.47 13.85
C THR A 404 -17.32 1.44 13.93
N PRO A 405 -16.67 0.28 14.19
CA PRO A 405 -15.22 0.17 14.24
C PRO A 405 -14.52 0.68 12.97
N SER A 406 -15.12 0.55 11.80
CA SER A 406 -14.61 1.10 10.54
C SER A 406 -14.59 2.63 10.53
N LYS A 407 -15.65 3.27 11.03
CA LYS A 407 -15.70 4.75 11.16
C LYS A 407 -14.72 5.29 12.19
N GLN A 408 -14.40 4.52 13.22
CA GLN A 408 -13.38 4.92 14.20
C GLN A 408 -11.98 4.87 13.61
N ALA A 409 -11.65 3.82 12.87
CA ALA A 409 -10.37 3.70 12.18
C ALA A 409 -10.19 4.79 11.11
N GLU A 410 -11.25 5.11 10.40
CA GLU A 410 -11.32 6.18 9.42
C GLU A 410 -11.09 7.55 10.06
N ASN A 411 -11.75 7.85 11.16
CA ASN A 411 -11.57 9.11 11.87
C ASN A 411 -10.13 9.26 12.39
N ILE A 412 -9.50 8.17 12.84
CA ILE A 412 -8.10 8.17 13.26
C ILE A 412 -7.18 8.45 12.06
N ALA A 413 -7.39 7.78 10.95
CA ALA A 413 -6.62 8.01 9.72
C ALA A 413 -6.80 9.44 9.19
N HIS A 414 -8.00 9.98 9.28
CA HIS A 414 -8.32 11.35 8.87
C HIS A 414 -7.67 12.39 9.80
N GLU A 415 -7.69 12.17 11.11
CA GLU A 415 -7.01 13.06 12.07
C GLU A 415 -5.50 13.04 11.92
N GLU A 416 -4.89 11.88 11.67
CA GLU A 416 -3.46 11.77 11.46
C GLU A 416 -3.02 12.41 10.15
N THR A 417 -3.78 12.21 9.09
CA THR A 417 -3.54 12.87 7.80
C THR A 417 -3.65 14.39 7.92
N LYS A 418 -4.63 14.87 8.67
CA LYS A 418 -4.78 16.30 8.98
C LYS A 418 -3.61 16.85 9.78
N LYS A 419 -3.16 16.14 10.80
CA LYS A 419 -1.97 16.53 11.60
C LYS A 419 -0.70 16.60 10.75
N LEU A 420 -0.53 15.67 9.80
CA LEU A 420 0.60 15.68 8.88
C LEU A 420 0.53 16.85 7.89
N SER A 421 -0.67 17.17 7.39
CA SER A 421 -0.93 18.31 6.53
C SER A 421 -0.65 19.63 7.26
N ASP A 422 -1.15 19.78 8.47
CA ASP A 422 -0.97 20.97 9.29
C ASP A 422 0.52 21.18 9.64
N LYS A 423 1.25 20.10 9.92
CA LYS A 423 2.68 20.13 10.17
C LYS A 423 3.47 20.54 8.91
N ALA A 424 3.12 19.99 7.76
CA ALA A 424 3.75 20.33 6.49
C ALA A 424 3.50 21.80 6.09
N ALA A 425 2.29 22.32 6.36
CA ALA A 425 1.95 23.72 6.14
C ALA A 425 2.69 24.66 7.10
N ALA A 426 2.95 24.23 8.33
CA ALA A 426 3.73 24.97 9.32
C ALA A 426 5.24 25.03 8.96
N ASP A 427 5.78 23.92 8.46
CA ASP A 427 7.19 23.82 8.05
C ASP A 427 7.48 24.59 6.73
N ALA A 428 6.48 24.74 5.87
CA ALA A 428 6.58 25.53 4.64
C ALA A 428 6.54 27.06 4.89
N LYS A 429 6.18 27.51 6.09
CA LYS A 429 6.14 28.92 6.48
C LYS A 429 7.38 29.40 7.25
N LYS A 430 8.33 28.49 7.53
CA LYS A 430 9.65 28.79 8.08
C LYS A 430 10.72 28.83 6.99
#